data_f27ece1eda7f99cdee726770e1cff853
#
_entry.id   f27ece1eda7f99cdee726770e1cff853
#
_cell.length_a   1.000
_cell.length_b   1.000
_cell.length_c   1.000
_cell.angle_alpha   90.00
_cell.angle_beta   90.00
_cell.angle_gamma   90.00
#
_symmetry.space_group_name_H-M   'P 1'
#
loop_
_entity.id
_entity.type
_entity.pdbx_description
1 polymer ?
#
loop_
_entity_poly.entity_id
_entity_poly.type
_entity_poly.pdbx_seq_one_letter_code
_entity_poly.pdbx_strand_id
1 'polypeptide(L)'
;MTKNIIAILLIVTFLSSCCEDKPTNNEENQEAQQTTMTVAPVLAIGDFDAKAGNFVDQEIQISGIVDHLCKHGGKKLFMVSDDGDLHVESDERFDDKLAGMEITVTGIVREFRVDEGYCLQMEEDNIQSHSEGLTKDDLYEQKMNQIEFYRDSMSTAGTDHISFYSLEYLSHVEKN
;
A
#
# COMPACT_ATOMS: atom_id res chain seq x y z
N MET A 1 -27.31 -10.20 -50.58
CA MET A 1 -27.78 -11.48 -51.15
C MET A 1 -27.81 -12.52 -50.05
N THR A 2 -29.05 -12.99 -49.82
CA THR A 2 -29.55 -14.26 -49.24
C THR A 2 -29.11 -14.59 -47.78
N LYS A 3 -29.94 -14.29 -46.76
CA LYS A 3 -31.12 -15.02 -46.24
C LYS A 3 -30.95 -16.52 -46.12
N ASN A 4 -30.94 -17.01 -44.88
CA ASN A 4 -31.80 -18.17 -44.55
C ASN A 4 -32.11 -18.25 -43.07
N ILE A 5 -33.38 -18.14 -42.80
CA ILE A 5 -34.16 -18.36 -41.57
C ILE A 5 -34.49 -19.86 -41.57
N ILE A 6 -34.32 -20.53 -40.47
CA ILE A 6 -35.13 -21.72 -40.16
C ILE A 6 -35.51 -21.66 -38.67
N ALA A 7 -36.77 -21.45 -38.47
CA ALA A 7 -37.53 -21.68 -37.25
C ALA A 7 -38.01 -23.14 -37.24
N ILE A 8 -37.88 -23.83 -36.11
CA ILE A 8 -38.70 -25.00 -35.83
C ILE A 8 -39.23 -24.90 -34.41
N LEU A 9 -40.52 -25.06 -34.40
CA LEU A 9 -41.51 -24.90 -33.33
C LEU A 9 -41.88 -26.29 -32.75
N LEU A 10 -42.42 -26.28 -31.54
CA LEU A 10 -43.28 -27.30 -30.88
C LEU A 10 -42.50 -28.47 -30.20
N ILE A 11 -42.88 -28.93 -29.02
CA ILE A 11 -44.18 -29.36 -28.48
C ILE A 11 -44.16 -29.36 -26.94
N VAL A 12 -45.27 -28.88 -26.38
CA VAL A 12 -45.76 -28.94 -25.00
C VAL A 12 -46.18 -30.39 -24.66
N THR A 13 -45.85 -30.85 -23.47
CA THR A 13 -46.70 -31.84 -22.77
C THR A 13 -46.75 -31.58 -21.30
N PHE A 14 -47.93 -31.22 -20.83
CA PHE A 14 -48.42 -31.27 -19.48
C PHE A 14 -48.52 -32.69 -18.98
N LEU A 15 -48.11 -32.97 -17.75
CA LEU A 15 -48.73 -33.96 -16.90
C LEU A 15 -48.66 -33.51 -15.44
N SER A 16 -49.83 -33.18 -14.93
CA SER A 16 -50.11 -32.98 -13.51
C SER A 16 -50.06 -34.34 -12.78
N SER A 17 -49.49 -34.36 -11.61
CA SER A 17 -49.94 -35.30 -10.56
C SER A 17 -49.74 -34.69 -9.19
N CYS A 18 -50.84 -34.72 -8.46
CA CYS A 18 -51.02 -34.20 -7.09
C CYS A 18 -50.47 -35.15 -6.01
N CYS A 19 -50.31 -34.51 -4.83
CA CYS A 19 -50.37 -35.04 -3.42
C CYS A 19 -49.12 -35.79 -2.94
N GLU A 20 -48.44 -35.27 -1.88
CA GLU A 20 -48.79 -35.51 -0.47
C GLU A 20 -47.90 -34.70 0.48
N ASP A 21 -48.51 -34.13 1.50
CA ASP A 21 -47.90 -33.33 2.54
C ASP A 21 -46.95 -34.14 3.41
N LYS A 22 -45.71 -33.60 3.61
CA LYS A 22 -44.96 -33.74 4.88
C LYS A 22 -44.05 -32.56 5.09
N PRO A 23 -44.01 -31.97 6.30
CA PRO A 23 -43.14 -30.85 6.58
C PRO A 23 -41.71 -31.37 6.75
N THR A 24 -40.87 -31.08 5.80
CA THR A 24 -39.43 -31.28 5.97
C THR A 24 -38.80 -29.93 6.20
N ASN A 25 -38.20 -29.78 7.37
CA ASN A 25 -37.37 -28.67 7.76
C ASN A 25 -36.37 -28.35 6.65
N ASN A 26 -36.55 -27.23 5.98
CA ASN A 26 -35.49 -26.61 5.25
C ASN A 26 -34.52 -25.97 6.26
N GLU A 27 -33.52 -26.69 6.64
CA GLU A 27 -32.27 -26.06 7.11
C GLU A 27 -31.71 -25.33 5.92
N GLU A 28 -32.01 -24.04 5.86
CA GLU A 28 -31.29 -23.06 5.10
C GLU A 28 -29.83 -23.11 5.60
N ASN A 29 -29.02 -23.80 4.84
CA ASN A 29 -27.57 -23.78 5.00
C ASN A 29 -27.11 -22.36 4.60
N GLN A 30 -27.24 -21.43 5.55
CA GLN A 30 -26.50 -20.18 5.50
C GLN A 30 -25.05 -20.59 5.65
N GLU A 31 -24.36 -20.71 4.52
CA GLU A 31 -22.91 -20.57 4.51
C GLU A 31 -22.58 -19.22 5.18
N ALA A 32 -22.35 -19.28 6.47
CA ALA A 32 -21.70 -18.24 7.20
C ALA A 32 -20.35 -18.04 6.50
N GLN A 33 -20.22 -17.00 5.69
CA GLN A 33 -18.95 -16.45 5.32
C GLN A 33 -18.21 -16.13 6.61
N GLN A 34 -17.43 -17.08 7.07
CA GLN A 34 -16.47 -16.91 8.11
C GLN A 34 -15.44 -15.93 7.55
N THR A 35 -15.68 -14.63 7.80
CA THR A 35 -14.63 -13.61 7.67
C THR A 35 -13.58 -13.99 8.70
N THR A 36 -12.61 -14.78 8.29
CA THR A 36 -11.37 -14.96 9.04
C THR A 36 -10.78 -13.56 9.14
N MET A 37 -10.89 -12.92 10.30
CA MET A 37 -10.07 -11.77 10.65
C MET A 37 -8.63 -12.24 10.63
N THR A 38 -7.99 -12.12 9.48
CA THR A 38 -6.56 -12.32 9.38
C THR A 38 -5.93 -11.19 10.17
N VAL A 39 -5.40 -11.49 11.34
CA VAL A 39 -4.67 -10.52 12.14
C VAL A 39 -3.47 -10.08 11.29
N ALA A 40 -3.35 -8.77 11.06
CA ALA A 40 -2.24 -8.23 10.29
C ALA A 40 -0.89 -8.68 10.90
N PRO A 41 0.07 -9.13 10.10
CA PRO A 41 1.36 -9.58 10.60
C PRO A 41 2.08 -8.44 11.34
N VAL A 42 2.78 -8.80 12.42
CA VAL A 42 3.56 -7.86 13.22
C VAL A 42 4.99 -7.84 12.72
N LEU A 43 5.53 -6.66 12.45
CA LEU A 43 6.90 -6.44 12.04
C LEU A 43 7.61 -5.52 13.04
N ALA A 44 8.89 -5.79 13.35
CA ALA A 44 9.71 -4.88 14.15
C ALA A 44 10.17 -3.69 13.30
N ILE A 45 10.39 -2.53 13.94
CA ILE A 45 10.83 -1.31 13.23
C ILE A 45 12.17 -1.57 12.53
N GLY A 46 13.15 -2.18 13.21
CA GLY A 46 14.46 -2.45 12.62
C GLY A 46 14.47 -3.48 11.49
N ASP A 47 13.40 -4.26 11.36
CA ASP A 47 13.23 -5.23 10.29
C ASP A 47 12.50 -4.64 9.07
N PHE A 48 11.93 -3.43 9.18
CA PHE A 48 11.02 -2.88 8.18
C PHE A 48 11.68 -2.78 6.80
N ASP A 49 12.81 -2.08 6.68
CA ASP A 49 13.47 -1.89 5.39
C ASP A 49 13.87 -3.21 4.72
N ALA A 50 14.29 -4.20 5.52
CA ALA A 50 14.72 -5.49 4.99
C ALA A 50 13.56 -6.41 4.56
N LYS A 51 12.37 -6.25 5.16
CA LYS A 51 11.25 -7.18 5.00
C LYS A 51 10.02 -6.57 4.34
N ALA A 52 9.91 -5.24 4.28
CA ALA A 52 8.74 -4.52 3.76
C ALA A 52 8.35 -4.95 2.34
N GLY A 53 9.33 -5.27 1.49
CA GLY A 53 9.07 -5.76 0.13
C GLY A 53 8.21 -7.02 0.04
N ASN A 54 8.14 -7.83 1.12
CA ASN A 54 7.27 -9.01 1.17
C ASN A 54 5.81 -8.66 1.50
N PHE A 55 5.54 -7.42 1.91
CA PHE A 55 4.24 -6.96 2.38
C PHE A 55 3.69 -5.77 1.58
N VAL A 56 4.25 -5.47 0.41
CA VAL A 56 3.76 -4.38 -0.43
C VAL A 56 2.26 -4.54 -0.66
N ASP A 57 1.50 -3.43 -0.48
CA ASP A 57 0.04 -3.35 -0.53
C ASP A 57 -0.71 -4.24 0.48
N GLN A 58 -0.03 -4.70 1.54
CA GLN A 58 -0.63 -5.48 2.61
C GLN A 58 -0.61 -4.70 3.93
N GLU A 59 -1.58 -5.01 4.77
CA GLU A 59 -1.63 -4.48 6.13
C GLU A 59 -0.61 -5.19 7.02
N ILE A 60 0.13 -4.39 7.79
CA ILE A 60 1.02 -4.87 8.86
C ILE A 60 0.79 -4.07 10.14
N GLN A 61 1.31 -4.57 11.25
CA GLN A 61 1.35 -3.88 12.53
C GLN A 61 2.80 -3.64 12.95
N ILE A 62 3.07 -2.42 13.42
CA ILE A 62 4.38 -2.02 13.95
C ILE A 62 4.17 -1.30 15.27
N SER A 63 4.98 -1.65 16.27
CA SER A 63 4.96 -1.02 17.58
C SER A 63 6.22 -0.19 17.81
N GLY A 64 6.07 0.96 18.45
CA GLY A 64 7.18 1.83 18.84
C GLY A 64 6.72 3.05 19.60
N ILE A 65 7.68 3.89 19.97
CA ILE A 65 7.42 5.19 20.60
C ILE A 65 7.37 6.25 19.52
N VAL A 66 6.37 7.12 19.57
CA VAL A 66 6.30 8.31 18.70
C VAL A 66 7.32 9.32 19.18
N ASP A 67 8.40 9.48 18.43
CA ASP A 67 9.43 10.49 18.75
C ASP A 67 8.90 11.91 18.50
N HIS A 68 8.41 12.15 17.31
CA HIS A 68 7.81 13.43 16.94
C HIS A 68 6.89 13.35 15.72
N LEU A 69 6.20 14.44 15.44
CA LEU A 69 5.39 14.65 14.25
C LEU A 69 6.01 15.71 13.34
N CYS A 70 5.85 15.57 12.04
CA CYS A 70 6.36 16.54 11.08
C CYS A 70 5.73 17.94 11.31
N LYS A 71 6.56 18.97 11.56
CA LYS A 71 6.12 20.33 11.86
C LYS A 71 5.38 21.03 10.72
N HIS A 72 5.67 20.66 9.46
CA HIS A 72 5.13 21.35 8.28
C HIS A 72 3.74 20.90 7.84
N GLY A 73 3.19 19.86 8.40
CA GLY A 73 1.86 19.38 8.01
C GLY A 73 1.24 18.43 9.01
N GLY A 74 2.06 17.86 9.91
CA GLY A 74 1.60 16.88 10.88
C GLY A 74 1.13 15.55 10.27
N LYS A 75 1.40 15.33 8.98
CA LYS A 75 0.97 14.13 8.23
C LYS A 75 1.99 13.01 8.23
N LYS A 76 3.16 13.23 8.82
CA LYS A 76 4.19 12.21 9.04
C LYS A 76 4.45 12.07 10.52
N LEU A 77 4.44 10.84 10.98
CA LEU A 77 4.72 10.43 12.34
C LEU A 77 6.04 9.64 12.33
N PHE A 78 6.94 9.99 13.23
CA PHE A 78 8.25 9.36 13.35
C PHE A 78 8.21 8.45 14.58
N MET A 79 8.35 7.15 14.37
CA MET A 79 8.39 6.15 15.42
C MET A 79 9.82 5.65 15.60
N VAL A 80 10.16 5.34 16.84
CA VAL A 80 11.45 4.78 17.22
C VAL A 80 11.26 3.55 18.11
N SER A 81 12.25 2.67 18.07
CA SER A 81 12.44 1.55 18.98
C SER A 81 13.93 1.36 19.24
N ASP A 82 14.31 0.39 20.03
CA ASP A 82 15.73 0.08 20.31
C ASP A 82 16.49 -0.38 19.06
N ASP A 83 15.79 -0.86 18.03
CA ASP A 83 16.33 -1.47 16.83
C ASP A 83 16.20 -0.60 15.56
N GLY A 84 15.63 0.61 15.64
CA GLY A 84 15.55 1.51 14.51
C GLY A 84 14.49 2.61 14.61
N ASP A 85 14.26 3.25 13.48
CA ASP A 85 13.24 4.28 13.30
C ASP A 85 12.39 3.99 12.05
N LEU A 86 11.17 4.54 12.04
CA LEU A 86 10.21 4.38 10.94
C LEU A 86 9.39 5.64 10.75
N HIS A 87 9.16 6.00 9.49
CA HIS A 87 8.22 7.04 9.11
C HIS A 87 6.88 6.43 8.72
N VAL A 88 5.81 6.91 9.38
CA VAL A 88 4.43 6.57 9.05
C VAL A 88 3.77 7.78 8.40
N GLU A 89 3.16 7.60 7.26
CA GLU A 89 2.53 8.67 6.48
C GLU A 89 1.01 8.57 6.57
N SER A 90 0.32 9.71 6.56
CA SER A 90 -1.14 9.80 6.60
C SER A 90 -1.65 10.91 5.69
N ASP A 91 -2.82 10.72 5.13
CA ASP A 91 -3.53 11.78 4.41
C ASP A 91 -4.11 12.84 5.35
N GLU A 92 -4.31 12.51 6.61
CA GLU A 92 -4.81 13.39 7.65
C GLU A 92 -3.70 13.78 8.64
N ARG A 93 -3.91 14.90 9.35
CA ARG A 93 -3.01 15.34 10.39
C ARG A 93 -3.15 14.45 11.63
N PHE A 94 -2.03 13.98 12.17
CA PHE A 94 -1.96 13.32 13.47
C PHE A 94 -2.22 14.28 14.64
N ASP A 95 -2.76 13.75 15.75
CA ASP A 95 -2.89 14.52 17.00
C ASP A 95 -1.50 14.71 17.63
N ASP A 96 -1.14 15.95 17.94
CA ASP A 96 0.15 16.32 18.56
C ASP A 96 0.39 15.63 19.91
N LYS A 97 -0.67 15.11 20.56
CA LYS A 97 -0.59 14.36 21.83
C LYS A 97 0.08 12.99 21.68
N LEU A 98 0.16 12.44 20.47
CA LEU A 98 0.83 11.17 20.25
C LEU A 98 2.33 11.22 20.49
N ALA A 99 2.94 12.41 20.43
CA ALA A 99 4.37 12.56 20.70
C ALA A 99 4.75 12.07 22.10
N GLY A 100 5.71 11.15 22.18
CA GLY A 100 6.15 10.49 23.41
C GLY A 100 5.34 9.26 23.82
N MET A 101 4.25 8.93 23.11
CA MET A 101 3.43 7.76 23.42
C MET A 101 3.97 6.49 22.76
N GLU A 102 3.84 5.37 23.45
CA GLU A 102 4.04 4.05 22.85
C GLU A 102 2.74 3.60 22.20
N ILE A 103 2.79 3.33 20.89
CA ILE A 103 1.64 2.91 20.11
C ILE A 103 1.94 1.68 19.26
N THR A 104 0.89 0.98 18.85
CA THR A 104 0.93 0.00 17.76
C THR A 104 0.16 0.57 16.59
N VAL A 105 0.84 0.85 15.50
CA VAL A 105 0.25 1.32 14.25
C VAL A 105 -0.12 0.13 13.38
N THR A 106 -1.32 0.15 12.82
CA THR A 106 -1.71 -0.68 11.68
C THR A 106 -1.65 0.18 10.43
N GLY A 107 -0.94 -0.27 9.41
CA GLY A 107 -0.78 0.47 8.16
C GLY A 107 -0.54 -0.44 6.97
N ILE A 108 -0.61 0.14 5.77
CA ILE A 108 -0.33 -0.54 4.51
C ILE A 108 1.10 -0.22 4.09
N VAL A 109 1.88 -1.25 3.75
CA VAL A 109 3.21 -1.04 3.19
C VAL A 109 3.08 -0.49 1.77
N ARG A 110 3.72 0.66 1.53
CA ARG A 110 3.82 1.27 0.20
C ARG A 110 5.24 1.19 -0.32
N GLU A 111 5.37 0.91 -1.60
CA GLU A 111 6.63 0.89 -2.31
C GLU A 111 6.72 2.08 -3.26
N PHE A 112 7.82 2.80 -3.20
CA PHE A 112 8.21 3.81 -4.18
C PHE A 112 9.42 3.31 -4.94
N ARG A 113 9.30 3.14 -6.26
CA ARG A 113 10.36 2.65 -7.13
C ARG A 113 11.07 3.78 -7.82
N VAL A 114 12.38 3.74 -7.74
CA VAL A 114 13.28 4.58 -8.54
C VAL A 114 13.90 3.70 -9.61
N ASP A 115 13.47 3.85 -10.83
CA ASP A 115 13.98 3.21 -12.02
C ASP A 115 14.64 4.24 -12.96
N GLU A 116 15.13 3.81 -14.13
CA GLU A 116 15.71 4.73 -15.10
C GLU A 116 14.69 5.75 -15.61
N GLY A 117 13.41 5.39 -15.75
CA GLY A 117 12.37 6.34 -16.15
C GLY A 117 12.19 7.48 -15.14
N TYR A 118 12.21 7.16 -13.85
CA TYR A 118 12.21 8.16 -12.78
C TYR A 118 13.47 9.01 -12.77
N CYS A 119 14.64 8.41 -12.97
CA CYS A 119 15.92 9.15 -13.09
C CYS A 119 15.89 10.15 -14.25
N LEU A 120 15.41 9.75 -15.42
CA LEU A 120 15.26 10.63 -16.59
C LEU A 120 14.29 11.79 -16.32
N GLN A 121 13.16 11.51 -15.65
CA GLN A 121 12.22 12.57 -15.26
C GLN A 121 12.86 13.57 -14.30
N MET A 122 13.57 13.08 -13.27
CA MET A 122 14.28 13.96 -12.32
C MET A 122 15.33 14.83 -13.03
N GLU A 123 16.05 14.26 -14.00
CA GLU A 123 17.08 14.95 -14.79
C GLU A 123 16.45 16.05 -15.64
N GLU A 124 15.36 15.76 -16.35
CA GLU A 124 14.62 16.73 -17.17
C GLU A 124 14.07 17.89 -16.31
N ASP A 125 13.39 17.58 -15.20
CA ASP A 125 12.85 18.57 -14.27
C ASP A 125 13.96 19.46 -13.68
N ASN A 126 15.13 18.88 -13.37
CA ASN A 126 16.25 19.60 -12.81
C ASN A 126 16.88 20.56 -13.84
N ILE A 127 17.08 20.10 -15.08
CA ILE A 127 17.58 20.90 -16.19
C ILE A 127 16.62 22.05 -16.50
N GLN A 128 15.32 21.77 -16.57
CA GLN A 128 14.30 22.78 -16.82
C GLN A 128 14.31 23.85 -15.73
N SER A 129 14.19 23.43 -14.46
CA SER A 129 14.16 24.36 -13.30
C SER A 129 15.43 25.23 -13.24
N HIS A 130 16.59 24.67 -13.57
CA HIS A 130 17.85 25.43 -13.62
C HIS A 130 17.87 26.44 -14.77
N SER A 131 17.44 26.04 -15.96
CA SER A 131 17.38 26.91 -17.14
C SER A 131 16.42 28.09 -16.98
N GLU A 132 15.35 27.88 -16.21
CA GLU A 132 14.37 28.91 -15.84
C GLU A 132 14.81 29.80 -14.66
N GLY A 133 15.99 29.53 -14.07
CA GLY A 133 16.53 30.26 -12.94
C GLY A 133 15.82 30.01 -11.61
N LEU A 134 15.01 28.94 -11.53
CA LEU A 134 14.28 28.53 -10.32
C LEU A 134 15.16 27.74 -9.35
N THR A 135 16.21 27.11 -9.85
CA THR A 135 17.15 26.29 -9.08
C THR A 135 18.55 26.88 -9.16
N LYS A 136 19.24 27.00 -8.01
CA LYS A 136 20.63 27.45 -7.93
C LYS A 136 21.59 26.34 -8.34
N ASP A 137 22.83 26.72 -8.71
CA ASP A 137 23.87 25.80 -9.19
C ASP A 137 24.17 24.67 -8.20
N ASP A 138 24.30 25.00 -6.90
CA ASP A 138 24.60 24.02 -5.86
C ASP A 138 23.48 22.98 -5.69
N LEU A 139 22.22 23.38 -5.79
CA LEU A 139 21.07 22.48 -5.72
C LEU A 139 20.92 21.65 -7.01
N TYR A 140 21.24 22.27 -8.15
CA TYR A 140 21.29 21.56 -9.43
C TYR A 140 22.30 20.41 -9.39
N GLU A 141 23.52 20.69 -8.93
CA GLU A 141 24.57 19.67 -8.79
C GLU A 141 24.20 18.58 -7.78
N GLN A 142 23.59 18.93 -6.64
CA GLN A 142 23.13 17.95 -5.66
C GLN A 142 22.12 16.97 -6.27
N LYS A 143 21.17 17.46 -7.05
CA LYS A 143 20.18 16.59 -7.69
C LYS A 143 20.81 15.71 -8.75
N MET A 144 21.76 16.23 -9.54
CA MET A 144 22.48 15.42 -10.52
C MET A 144 23.29 14.31 -9.85
N ASN A 145 23.98 14.59 -8.74
CA ASN A 145 24.72 13.61 -7.97
C ASN A 145 23.78 12.54 -7.37
N GLN A 146 22.58 12.92 -6.96
CA GLN A 146 21.57 11.97 -6.46
C GLN A 146 21.10 11.03 -7.58
N ILE A 147 20.86 11.53 -8.78
CA ILE A 147 20.48 10.72 -9.95
C ILE A 147 21.59 9.73 -10.29
N GLU A 148 22.84 10.18 -10.32
CA GLU A 148 24.00 9.32 -10.56
C GLU A 148 24.09 8.22 -9.48
N PHE A 149 23.91 8.57 -8.20
CA PHE A 149 23.89 7.59 -7.11
C PHE A 149 22.81 6.52 -7.30
N TYR A 150 21.62 6.88 -7.77
CA TYR A 150 20.56 5.88 -8.04
C TYR A 150 20.96 4.95 -9.19
N ARG A 151 21.49 5.49 -10.29
CA ARG A 151 21.97 4.70 -11.44
C ARG A 151 23.10 3.75 -11.03
N ASP A 152 24.08 4.22 -10.28
CA ASP A 152 25.20 3.42 -9.77
C ASP A 152 24.71 2.32 -8.83
N SER A 153 23.75 2.63 -7.96
CA SER A 153 23.14 1.66 -7.02
C SER A 153 22.41 0.54 -7.78
N MET A 154 21.60 0.88 -8.79
CA MET A 154 20.93 -0.11 -9.64
C MET A 154 21.96 -0.97 -10.39
N SER A 155 22.99 -0.36 -10.97
CA SER A 155 24.04 -1.07 -11.68
C SER A 155 24.81 -2.02 -10.78
N THR A 156 25.18 -1.57 -9.58
CA THR A 156 25.93 -2.38 -8.59
C THR A 156 25.12 -3.56 -8.08
N ALA A 157 23.82 -3.35 -7.83
CA ALA A 157 22.92 -4.40 -7.39
C ALA A 157 22.46 -5.33 -8.52
N GLY A 158 22.67 -4.96 -9.79
CA GLY A 158 22.22 -5.70 -10.96
C GLY A 158 20.69 -5.72 -11.06
N THR A 159 20.01 -4.65 -10.61
CA THR A 159 18.56 -4.49 -10.63
C THR A 159 18.15 -3.37 -11.58
N ASP A 160 16.89 -3.37 -12.01
CA ASP A 160 16.32 -2.32 -12.86
C ASP A 160 15.68 -1.18 -12.05
N HIS A 161 15.62 -1.30 -10.73
CA HIS A 161 15.08 -0.28 -9.83
C HIS A 161 15.64 -0.41 -8.41
N ILE A 162 15.49 0.66 -7.62
CA ILE A 162 15.67 0.70 -6.17
C ILE A 162 14.30 0.90 -5.54
N SER A 163 13.97 0.13 -4.52
CA SER A 163 12.71 0.26 -3.78
C SER A 163 12.93 1.01 -2.48
N PHE A 164 12.07 1.98 -2.22
CA PHE A 164 11.92 2.66 -0.92
C PHE A 164 10.55 2.30 -0.37
N TYR A 165 10.50 1.99 0.92
CA TYR A 165 9.26 1.57 1.56
C TYR A 165 8.81 2.61 2.58
N SER A 166 7.49 2.80 2.68
CA SER A 166 6.84 3.59 3.72
C SER A 166 5.63 2.84 4.26
N LEU A 167 5.17 3.25 5.44
CA LEU A 167 3.95 2.74 6.05
C LEU A 167 2.86 3.80 5.95
N GLU A 168 1.82 3.53 5.15
CA GLU A 168 0.62 4.35 5.09
C GLU A 168 -0.29 4.01 6.27
N TYR A 169 -0.59 5.00 7.07
CA TYR A 169 -1.37 4.87 8.30
C TYR A 169 -2.84 4.49 8.04
N LEU A 170 -3.34 3.51 8.80
CA LEU A 170 -4.77 3.19 8.86
C LEU A 170 -5.36 3.47 10.25
N SER A 171 -4.71 3.00 11.29
CA SER A 171 -5.17 3.14 12.68
C SER A 171 -4.02 2.91 13.67
N HIS A 172 -4.25 3.22 14.93
CA HIS A 172 -3.32 2.86 16.00
C HIS A 172 -4.07 2.47 17.28
N VAL A 173 -3.34 1.79 18.15
CA VAL A 173 -3.74 1.49 19.53
C VAL A 173 -2.64 2.01 20.46
N GLU A 174 -3.04 2.81 21.44
CA GLU A 174 -2.12 3.28 22.49
C GLU A 174 -1.81 2.15 23.46
N LYS A 175 -0.54 2.00 23.83
CA LYS A 175 -0.13 1.10 24.91
C LYS A 175 -0.10 1.86 26.21
N ASN A 176 -0.86 1.39 27.20
CA ASN A 176 -0.91 1.95 28.55
C ASN A 176 0.25 1.44 29.39
#